data_2a9efac3d68db8b7b28a2e563a7c6c4c
#
_entry.id   2a9efac3d68db8b7b28a2e563a7c6c4c
#
_cell.length_a   1.000
_cell.length_b   1.000
_cell.length_c   1.000
_cell.angle_alpha   90.00
_cell.angle_beta   90.00
_cell.angle_gamma   90.00
#
_symmetry.space_group_name_H-M   'P 1'
#
loop_
_entity.id
_entity.type
_entity.pdbx_description
1 polymer ?
#
loop_
_entity_poly.entity_id
_entity_poly.type
_entity_poly.pdbx_seq_one_letter_code
_entity_poly.pdbx_strand_id
1 'polypeptide(L)'
;TVKRDISFLVKMRDQTVAAIVELLQGMLADAKKQVEHTEREHELVKLDAVAITGNTTMISILLGYDISDMGEAPFPTTLHGSVIVPGQELFTKEQMAVVEEEYPEIIEEDCNVFLSGCSSAFLGGDVIAGVMHIEKSRNTEVPERYMFLDLGTNGEMVLKDGERYFATSTACGPAFEGCARKQHAYGNSLLEAIALGRRLEKIHANGTLAEEFLDSGIVIHGIHINSEILQSIMLAKAAVYAGIKCLLKTAGLHARDIDKVYIAGGFGFYLNARDA
;
A
#
# COMPACT_ATOMS: atom_id res chain seq x y z
N THR A 1 18.15 13.71 4.04
CA THR A 1 19.01 13.36 5.20
C THR A 1 19.35 11.88 5.27
N VAL A 2 18.63 11.00 4.58
CA VAL A 2 18.97 9.56 4.45
C VAL A 2 20.18 9.33 3.52
N LYS A 3 20.49 10.31 2.70
CA LYS A 3 21.57 10.29 1.73
C LYS A 3 22.94 10.33 2.40
N ARG A 4 23.45 9.31 2.97
CA ARG A 4 24.87 9.13 3.41
C ARG A 4 25.05 8.67 4.85
N ASP A 5 24.01 8.41 5.59
CA ASP A 5 24.14 7.90 6.95
C ASP A 5 23.78 6.41 6.99
N ILE A 6 24.78 5.57 6.79
CA ILE A 6 24.64 4.10 6.85
C ILE A 6 24.05 3.68 8.21
N SER A 7 24.37 4.40 9.29
CA SER A 7 23.85 4.09 10.63
C SER A 7 22.34 4.25 10.69
N PHE A 8 21.80 5.19 9.94
CA PHE A 8 20.35 5.41 9.86
C PHE A 8 19.64 4.29 9.08
N LEU A 9 20.24 3.81 7.98
CA LEU A 9 19.72 2.67 7.22
C LEU A 9 19.71 1.39 8.05
N VAL A 10 20.79 1.11 8.78
CA VAL A 10 20.85 -0.02 9.72
C VAL A 10 19.73 0.08 10.75
N LYS A 11 19.56 1.24 11.38
CA LYS A 11 18.48 1.46 12.35
C LYS A 11 17.09 1.26 11.75
N MET A 12 16.85 1.73 10.53
CA MET A 12 15.57 1.52 9.83
C MET A 12 15.34 0.03 9.56
N ARG A 13 16.37 -0.68 9.10
CA ARG A 13 16.31 -2.13 8.89
C ARG A 13 15.96 -2.86 10.19
N ASP A 14 16.66 -2.58 11.28
CA ASP A 14 16.43 -3.22 12.58
C ASP A 14 15.00 -2.95 13.09
N GLN A 15 14.50 -1.73 12.95
CA GLN A 15 13.12 -1.41 13.30
C GLN A 15 12.10 -2.14 12.42
N THR A 16 12.37 -2.29 11.13
CA THR A 16 11.50 -3.03 10.21
C THR A 16 11.48 -4.51 10.56
N VAL A 17 12.64 -5.10 10.82
CA VAL A 17 12.75 -6.51 11.24
C VAL A 17 12.04 -6.72 12.58
N ALA A 18 12.21 -5.84 13.56
CA ALA A 18 11.52 -5.93 14.85
C ALA A 18 9.99 -5.92 14.67
N ALA A 19 9.45 -5.03 13.81
CA ALA A 19 8.04 -5.00 13.51
C ALA A 19 7.54 -6.29 12.81
N ILE A 20 8.34 -6.88 11.93
CA ILE A 20 8.02 -8.16 11.29
C ILE A 20 7.99 -9.29 12.32
N VAL A 21 8.95 -9.33 13.24
CA VAL A 21 8.99 -10.31 14.34
C VAL A 21 7.74 -10.20 15.22
N GLU A 22 7.33 -8.99 15.59
CA GLU A 22 6.12 -8.76 16.37
C GLU A 22 4.86 -9.25 15.63
N LEU A 23 4.77 -9.02 14.32
CA LEU A 23 3.68 -9.53 13.49
C LEU A 23 3.67 -11.06 13.44
N LEU A 24 4.83 -11.68 13.27
CA LEU A 24 4.97 -13.15 13.28
C LEU A 24 4.52 -13.74 14.62
N GLN A 25 4.92 -13.15 15.76
CA GLN A 25 4.46 -13.57 17.08
C GLN A 25 2.93 -13.51 17.19
N GLY A 26 2.32 -12.41 16.74
CA GLY A 26 0.86 -12.26 16.72
C GLY A 26 0.16 -13.34 15.87
N MET A 27 0.68 -13.61 14.67
CA MET A 27 0.15 -14.64 13.78
C MET A 27 0.26 -16.05 14.38
N LEU A 28 1.36 -16.34 15.04
CA LEU A 28 1.61 -17.63 15.69
C LEU A 28 0.72 -17.82 16.91
N ALA A 29 0.52 -16.76 17.71
CA ALA A 29 -0.42 -16.79 18.82
C ALA A 29 -1.87 -17.09 18.34
N ASP A 30 -2.27 -16.49 17.24
CA ASP A 30 -3.59 -16.73 16.66
C ASP A 30 -3.71 -18.13 16.04
N ALA A 31 -2.65 -18.63 15.36
CA ALA A 31 -2.60 -20.00 14.85
C ALA A 31 -2.71 -21.02 15.98
N LYS A 32 -1.98 -20.80 17.09
CA LYS A 32 -2.05 -21.67 18.28
C LYS A 32 -3.45 -21.72 18.85
N LYS A 33 -4.13 -20.58 19.01
CA LYS A 33 -5.54 -20.53 19.47
C LYS A 33 -6.49 -21.31 18.57
N GLN A 34 -6.25 -21.32 17.24
CA GLN A 34 -7.08 -22.05 16.29
C GLN A 34 -6.95 -23.57 16.40
N VAL A 35 -5.81 -24.09 16.88
CA VAL A 35 -5.58 -25.53 17.08
C VAL A 35 -5.85 -25.96 18.52
N GLU A 36 -5.97 -25.03 19.48
CA GLU A 36 -6.41 -25.33 20.84
C GLU A 36 -7.77 -26.04 20.81
N HIS A 37 -7.89 -27.12 21.55
CA HIS A 37 -9.09 -27.99 21.60
C HIS A 37 -9.37 -28.80 20.33
N THR A 38 -8.42 -28.94 19.43
CA THR A 38 -8.48 -29.85 18.27
C THR A 38 -7.59 -31.08 18.51
N GLU A 39 -7.74 -32.12 17.67
CA GLU A 39 -6.83 -33.27 17.70
C GLU A 39 -5.37 -32.90 17.36
N ARG A 40 -5.15 -31.67 16.86
CA ARG A 40 -3.86 -31.09 16.47
C ARG A 40 -3.24 -30.21 17.56
N GLU A 41 -3.78 -30.16 18.76
CA GLU A 41 -3.29 -29.33 19.86
C GLU A 41 -1.81 -29.56 20.20
N HIS A 42 -1.29 -30.74 19.87
CA HIS A 42 0.10 -31.12 20.08
C HIS A 42 1.02 -30.89 18.84
N GLU A 43 0.44 -30.47 17.70
CA GLU A 43 1.24 -30.12 16.53
C GLU A 43 1.88 -28.74 16.75
N LEU A 44 3.21 -28.70 16.83
CA LEU A 44 3.96 -27.45 16.83
C LEU A 44 3.73 -26.74 15.47
N VAL A 45 3.26 -25.51 15.52
CA VAL A 45 3.20 -24.68 14.32
C VAL A 45 4.61 -24.26 13.96
N LYS A 46 5.11 -24.76 12.86
CA LYS A 46 6.44 -24.42 12.34
C LYS A 46 6.31 -23.54 11.11
N LEU A 47 7.24 -22.63 10.91
CA LEU A 47 7.35 -21.79 9.73
C LEU A 47 8.34 -22.39 8.76
N ASP A 48 7.85 -23.01 7.70
CA ASP A 48 8.66 -23.55 6.61
C ASP A 48 9.16 -22.42 5.68
N ALA A 49 8.35 -21.38 5.51
CA ALA A 49 8.65 -20.25 4.66
C ALA A 49 7.92 -18.98 5.11
N VAL A 50 8.54 -17.83 4.86
CA VAL A 50 7.95 -16.51 5.05
C VAL A 50 7.95 -15.76 3.72
N ALA A 51 6.82 -15.16 3.35
CA ALA A 51 6.73 -14.27 2.19
C ALA A 51 6.46 -12.85 2.65
N ILE A 52 7.33 -11.93 2.25
CA ILE A 52 7.22 -10.51 2.57
C ILE A 52 7.08 -9.73 1.28
N THR A 53 6.06 -8.89 1.21
CA THR A 53 5.86 -7.94 0.12
C THR A 53 5.77 -6.52 0.68
N GLY A 54 6.20 -5.56 -0.11
CA GLY A 54 6.20 -4.15 0.25
C GLY A 54 6.68 -3.29 -0.91
N ASN A 55 6.69 -1.98 -0.70
CA ASN A 55 7.24 -1.08 -1.71
C ASN A 55 8.75 -1.26 -1.89
N THR A 56 9.28 -0.76 -3.00
CA THR A 56 10.68 -0.94 -3.39
C THR A 56 11.64 -0.46 -2.30
N THR A 57 11.37 0.68 -1.68
CA THR A 57 12.21 1.26 -0.63
C THR A 57 12.25 0.37 0.61
N MET A 58 11.09 -0.13 1.06
CA MET A 58 10.99 -0.98 2.25
C MET A 58 11.78 -2.29 2.07
N ILE A 59 11.58 -2.97 0.94
CA ILE A 59 12.29 -4.22 0.64
C ILE A 59 13.79 -3.97 0.47
N SER A 60 14.19 -2.86 -0.16
CA SER A 60 15.61 -2.48 -0.29
C SER A 60 16.26 -2.24 1.07
N ILE A 61 15.59 -1.54 1.98
CA ILE A 61 16.08 -1.33 3.36
C ILE A 61 16.20 -2.67 4.09
N LEU A 62 15.22 -3.54 3.97
CA LEU A 62 15.22 -4.86 4.61
C LEU A 62 16.40 -5.72 4.15
N LEU A 63 16.75 -5.65 2.86
CA LEU A 63 17.92 -6.30 2.27
C LEU A 63 19.24 -5.58 2.57
N GLY A 64 19.21 -4.39 3.18
CA GLY A 64 20.42 -3.59 3.45
C GLY A 64 21.00 -2.94 2.19
N TYR A 65 20.20 -2.77 1.14
CA TYR A 65 20.65 -2.10 -0.08
C TYR A 65 20.72 -0.58 0.11
N ASP A 66 21.67 0.05 -0.58
CA ASP A 66 21.76 1.50 -0.61
C ASP A 66 20.59 2.08 -1.43
N ILE A 67 19.85 2.99 -0.81
CA ILE A 67 18.70 3.67 -1.39
C ILE A 67 18.98 5.15 -1.71
N SER A 68 20.23 5.59 -1.58
CA SER A 68 20.61 7.00 -1.67
C SER A 68 20.19 7.64 -3.00
N ASP A 69 20.33 6.92 -4.09
CA ASP A 69 20.06 7.42 -5.44
C ASP A 69 18.61 7.26 -5.88
N MET A 70 17.79 6.49 -5.13
CA MET A 70 16.39 6.25 -5.49
C MET A 70 15.52 7.53 -5.48
N GLY A 71 15.97 8.58 -4.79
CA GLY A 71 15.29 9.87 -4.73
C GLY A 71 15.69 10.87 -5.82
N GLU A 72 16.61 10.53 -6.71
CA GLU A 72 17.14 11.41 -7.77
C GLU A 72 16.95 10.77 -9.15
N ALA A 73 16.54 11.58 -10.12
CA ALA A 73 16.42 11.10 -11.50
C ALA A 73 17.76 10.57 -12.02
N PRO A 74 17.80 9.41 -12.69
CA PRO A 74 16.70 8.64 -13.26
C PRO A 74 16.02 7.63 -12.27
N PHE A 75 16.15 7.79 -10.97
CA PHE A 75 15.54 6.96 -9.92
C PHE A 75 15.95 5.48 -10.01
N PRO A 76 17.25 5.16 -9.97
CA PRO A 76 17.72 3.79 -10.08
C PRO A 76 17.33 2.99 -8.85
N THR A 77 17.18 1.68 -9.03
CA THR A 77 17.00 0.74 -7.92
C THR A 77 17.91 -0.47 -8.12
N THR A 78 18.47 -0.98 -7.04
CA THR A 78 19.25 -2.22 -7.03
C THR A 78 18.34 -3.44 -6.99
N LEU A 79 17.15 -3.29 -6.40
CA LEU A 79 16.14 -4.35 -6.36
C LEU A 79 15.42 -4.43 -7.71
N HIS A 80 15.46 -5.57 -8.37
CA HIS A 80 14.76 -5.82 -9.63
C HIS A 80 13.84 -7.03 -9.57
N GLY A 81 14.37 -8.18 -9.22
CA GLY A 81 13.63 -9.43 -9.11
C GLY A 81 13.31 -9.78 -7.66
N SER A 82 12.50 -10.80 -7.48
CA SER A 82 12.28 -11.40 -6.16
C SER A 82 13.58 -12.00 -5.62
N VAL A 83 13.80 -11.89 -4.32
CA VAL A 83 14.98 -12.39 -3.63
C VAL A 83 14.53 -13.42 -2.62
N ILE A 84 15.26 -14.52 -2.53
CA ILE A 84 15.09 -15.52 -1.47
C ILE A 84 16.33 -15.46 -0.60
N VAL A 85 16.14 -15.27 0.69
CA VAL A 85 17.20 -15.26 1.68
C VAL A 85 16.90 -16.30 2.77
N PRO A 86 17.92 -16.96 3.31
CA PRO A 86 17.75 -17.78 4.50
C PRO A 86 17.21 -16.95 5.66
N GLY A 87 16.27 -17.49 6.44
CA GLY A 87 15.69 -16.77 7.57
C GLY A 87 16.73 -16.25 8.55
N GLN A 88 17.80 -17.01 8.77
CA GLN A 88 18.92 -16.65 9.64
C GLN A 88 19.74 -15.44 9.17
N GLU A 89 19.67 -15.06 7.89
CA GLU A 89 20.32 -13.86 7.38
C GLU A 89 19.45 -12.61 7.57
N LEU A 90 18.13 -12.78 7.59
CA LEU A 90 17.20 -11.70 7.79
C LEU A 90 16.93 -11.42 9.27
N PHE A 91 16.71 -12.48 10.04
CA PHE A 91 16.39 -12.41 11.46
C PHE A 91 17.64 -12.78 12.28
N THR A 92 18.19 -11.84 13.04
CA THR A 92 19.34 -12.15 13.92
C THR A 92 18.91 -13.06 15.07
N LYS A 93 19.89 -13.77 15.65
CA LYS A 93 19.62 -14.65 16.81
C LYS A 93 18.98 -13.89 17.98
N GLU A 94 19.40 -12.65 18.22
CA GLU A 94 18.85 -11.80 19.27
C GLU A 94 17.40 -11.42 18.99
N GLN A 95 17.06 -11.13 17.74
CA GLN A 95 15.69 -10.81 17.33
C GLN A 95 14.79 -12.05 17.39
N MET A 96 15.34 -13.22 17.10
CA MET A 96 14.62 -14.48 17.17
C MET A 96 14.51 -15.05 18.57
N ALA A 97 15.48 -14.75 19.47
CA ALA A 97 15.45 -15.22 20.85
C ALA A 97 14.14 -14.86 21.58
N VAL A 98 13.55 -13.69 21.28
CA VAL A 98 12.25 -13.27 21.84
C VAL A 98 11.12 -14.16 21.35
N VAL A 99 11.17 -14.61 20.09
CA VAL A 99 10.19 -15.55 19.51
C VAL A 99 10.42 -16.95 20.03
N GLU A 100 11.68 -17.38 20.14
CA GLU A 100 12.07 -18.71 20.60
C GLU A 100 11.80 -18.94 22.10
N GLU A 101 11.81 -17.89 22.93
CA GLU A 101 11.45 -18.01 24.34
C GLU A 101 9.97 -18.38 24.52
N GLU A 102 9.10 -17.82 23.71
CA GLU A 102 7.65 -18.05 23.75
C GLU A 102 7.21 -19.22 22.84
N TYR A 103 7.94 -19.41 21.74
CA TYR A 103 7.66 -20.41 20.70
C TYR A 103 8.96 -21.12 20.28
N PRO A 104 9.50 -22.03 21.08
CA PRO A 104 10.74 -22.74 20.74
C PRO A 104 10.60 -23.53 19.43
N GLU A 105 11.64 -23.47 18.61
CA GLU A 105 11.74 -24.20 17.32
C GLU A 105 10.74 -23.80 16.23
N ILE A 106 10.24 -22.56 16.24
CA ILE A 106 9.24 -22.10 15.30
C ILE A 106 9.77 -21.89 13.88
N ILE A 107 11.00 -21.39 13.74
CA ILE A 107 11.64 -21.21 12.44
C ILE A 107 12.54 -22.40 12.20
N GLU A 108 12.22 -23.19 11.18
CA GLU A 108 13.08 -24.28 10.75
C GLU A 108 14.44 -23.72 10.31
N GLU A 109 15.53 -24.48 10.52
CA GLU A 109 16.89 -24.05 10.13
C GLU A 109 16.98 -23.71 8.63
N ASP A 110 16.14 -24.32 7.81
CA ASP A 110 16.03 -24.11 6.37
C ASP A 110 14.86 -23.21 5.93
N CYS A 111 14.22 -22.54 6.87
CA CYS A 111 13.17 -21.56 6.55
C CYS A 111 13.69 -20.50 5.61
N ASN A 112 13.05 -20.37 4.47
CA ASN A 112 13.40 -19.37 3.47
C ASN A 112 12.44 -18.19 3.54
N VAL A 113 12.99 -16.98 3.42
CA VAL A 113 12.23 -15.74 3.31
C VAL A 113 12.21 -15.29 1.86
N PHE A 114 11.04 -15.32 1.26
CA PHE A 114 10.79 -14.76 -0.06
C PHE A 114 10.48 -13.28 0.07
N LEU A 115 11.27 -12.44 -0.58
CA LEU A 115 11.08 -11.01 -0.67
C LEU A 115 10.64 -10.65 -2.09
N SER A 116 9.51 -9.96 -2.22
CA SER A 116 9.01 -9.56 -3.53
C SER A 116 9.95 -8.58 -4.22
N GLY A 117 10.12 -8.74 -5.52
CA GLY A 117 10.84 -7.79 -6.36
C GLY A 117 10.03 -6.51 -6.60
N CYS A 118 10.56 -5.66 -7.46
CA CYS A 118 9.90 -4.45 -7.92
C CYS A 118 9.99 -4.32 -9.44
N SER A 119 9.14 -3.47 -10.00
CA SER A 119 9.20 -3.08 -11.41
C SER A 119 10.05 -1.80 -11.61
N SER A 120 10.07 -0.94 -10.62
CA SER A 120 10.85 0.31 -10.58
C SER A 120 10.97 0.82 -9.14
N ALA A 121 11.69 1.94 -8.96
CA ALA A 121 11.77 2.62 -7.65
C ALA A 121 10.40 2.97 -7.06
N PHE A 122 9.38 3.19 -7.90
CA PHE A 122 8.03 3.62 -7.51
C PHE A 122 6.94 2.56 -7.73
N LEU A 123 7.30 1.36 -8.16
CA LEU A 123 6.37 0.25 -8.39
C LEU A 123 6.92 -1.00 -7.73
N GLY A 124 6.58 -1.16 -6.47
CA GLY A 124 7.09 -2.20 -5.59
C GLY A 124 6.39 -3.53 -5.71
N GLY A 125 6.77 -4.44 -4.85
CA GLY A 125 6.22 -5.77 -4.77
C GLY A 125 4.78 -5.81 -4.25
N ASP A 126 4.33 -4.80 -3.52
CA ASP A 126 2.96 -4.58 -3.09
C ASP A 126 2.02 -4.52 -4.29
N VAL A 127 2.35 -3.66 -5.27
CA VAL A 127 1.60 -3.55 -6.55
C VAL A 127 1.63 -4.87 -7.33
N ILE A 128 2.80 -5.51 -7.41
CA ILE A 128 2.96 -6.80 -8.10
C ILE A 128 2.12 -7.87 -7.43
N ALA A 129 2.11 -7.94 -6.09
CA ALA A 129 1.30 -8.89 -5.34
C ALA A 129 -0.20 -8.66 -5.56
N GLY A 130 -0.65 -7.40 -5.62
CA GLY A 130 -2.03 -7.05 -5.94
C GLY A 130 -2.45 -7.54 -7.33
N VAL A 131 -1.63 -7.30 -8.34
CA VAL A 131 -1.86 -7.81 -9.72
C VAL A 131 -1.84 -9.33 -9.74
N MET A 132 -0.87 -9.98 -9.09
CA MET A 132 -0.82 -11.44 -9.00
C MET A 132 -2.03 -12.04 -8.32
N HIS A 133 -2.57 -11.39 -7.30
CA HIS A 133 -3.80 -11.83 -6.63
C HIS A 133 -4.98 -11.83 -7.60
N ILE A 134 -5.11 -10.80 -8.43
CA ILE A 134 -6.16 -10.75 -9.47
C ILE A 134 -5.95 -11.87 -10.50
N GLU A 135 -4.74 -12.02 -11.04
CA GLU A 135 -4.40 -13.00 -12.08
C GLU A 135 -4.51 -14.47 -11.61
N LYS A 136 -4.29 -14.71 -10.32
CA LYS A 136 -4.35 -16.06 -9.73
C LYS A 136 -5.68 -16.37 -9.04
N SER A 137 -6.64 -15.45 -9.08
CA SER A 137 -7.95 -15.68 -8.47
C SER A 137 -8.65 -16.89 -9.09
N ARG A 138 -8.96 -17.88 -8.24
CA ARG A 138 -9.66 -19.11 -8.69
C ARG A 138 -11.18 -18.93 -8.79
N ASN A 139 -11.70 -17.86 -8.23
CA ASN A 139 -13.14 -17.68 -8.04
C ASN A 139 -13.77 -16.72 -9.06
N THR A 140 -12.97 -16.04 -9.86
CA THR A 140 -13.45 -15.08 -10.85
C THR A 140 -12.63 -15.17 -12.12
N GLU A 141 -13.31 -15.08 -13.26
CA GLU A 141 -12.65 -14.92 -14.55
C GLU A 141 -11.89 -13.58 -14.58
N VAL A 142 -10.63 -13.64 -15.00
CA VAL A 142 -9.79 -12.44 -15.11
C VAL A 142 -10.18 -11.69 -16.37
N PRO A 143 -10.59 -10.42 -16.27
CA PRO A 143 -10.94 -9.62 -17.44
C PRO A 143 -9.76 -9.45 -18.39
N GLU A 144 -10.04 -9.32 -19.70
CA GLU A 144 -9.01 -9.05 -20.71
C GLU A 144 -8.38 -7.68 -20.48
N ARG A 145 -9.21 -6.69 -20.08
CA ARG A 145 -8.78 -5.32 -19.78
C ARG A 145 -9.24 -4.88 -18.42
N TYR A 146 -8.30 -4.64 -17.54
CA TYR A 146 -8.63 -4.08 -16.24
C TYR A 146 -7.64 -2.99 -15.82
N MET A 147 -8.07 -2.19 -14.87
CA MET A 147 -7.21 -1.25 -14.16
C MET A 147 -7.14 -1.63 -12.69
N PHE A 148 -5.94 -1.70 -12.14
CA PHE A 148 -5.67 -1.86 -10.72
C PHE A 148 -5.14 -0.54 -10.17
N LEU A 149 -5.75 -0.04 -9.11
CA LEU A 149 -5.40 1.20 -8.42
C LEU A 149 -5.08 0.86 -6.97
N ASP A 150 -3.84 1.05 -6.58
CA ASP A 150 -3.43 1.02 -5.17
C ASP A 150 -3.37 2.45 -4.67
N LEU A 151 -4.33 2.83 -3.83
CA LEU A 151 -4.50 4.19 -3.36
C LEU A 151 -4.04 4.31 -1.90
N GLY A 152 -2.88 4.93 -1.71
CA GLY A 152 -2.28 5.28 -0.45
C GLY A 152 -1.73 6.71 -0.48
N THR A 153 -0.59 6.94 0.17
CA THR A 153 0.15 8.21 0.09
C THR A 153 0.57 8.51 -1.35
N ASN A 154 0.94 7.47 -2.09
CA ASN A 154 1.05 7.50 -3.55
C ASN A 154 -0.15 6.78 -4.17
N GLY A 155 -0.35 6.98 -5.45
CA GLY A 155 -1.32 6.23 -6.25
C GLY A 155 -0.58 5.40 -7.29
N GLU A 156 -0.37 4.14 -7.00
CA GLU A 156 0.19 3.19 -7.95
C GLU A 156 -0.92 2.60 -8.80
N MET A 157 -0.68 2.54 -10.11
CA MET A 157 -1.71 2.13 -11.07
C MET A 157 -1.14 1.18 -12.09
N VAL A 158 -1.90 0.12 -12.39
CA VAL A 158 -1.59 -0.83 -13.45
C VAL A 158 -2.79 -0.98 -14.37
N LEU A 159 -2.54 -0.87 -15.66
CA LEU A 159 -3.50 -1.16 -16.72
C LEU A 159 -3.07 -2.43 -17.45
N LYS A 160 -3.94 -3.45 -17.47
CA LYS A 160 -3.78 -4.63 -18.31
C LYS A 160 -4.57 -4.48 -19.59
N ASP A 161 -3.97 -4.90 -20.73
CA ASP A 161 -4.59 -5.02 -22.04
C ASP A 161 -4.09 -6.31 -22.70
N GLY A 162 -4.85 -7.37 -22.58
CA GLY A 162 -4.41 -8.71 -22.97
C GLY A 162 -3.19 -9.17 -22.18
N GLU A 163 -2.09 -9.44 -22.86
CA GLU A 163 -0.81 -9.84 -22.27
C GLU A 163 0.10 -8.64 -21.90
N ARG A 164 -0.33 -7.41 -22.17
CA ARG A 164 0.46 -6.21 -21.91
C ARG A 164 0.06 -5.55 -20.62
N TYR A 165 1.06 -5.08 -19.87
CA TYR A 165 0.87 -4.31 -18.65
C TYR A 165 1.54 -2.94 -18.80
N PHE A 166 0.82 -1.91 -18.42
CA PHE A 166 1.28 -0.53 -18.34
C PHE A 166 1.13 -0.10 -16.88
N ALA A 167 2.16 0.54 -16.34
CA ALA A 167 2.12 0.95 -14.95
C ALA A 167 2.65 2.37 -14.76
N THR A 168 2.16 3.05 -13.76
CA THR A 168 2.63 4.38 -13.33
C THR A 168 2.39 4.56 -11.84
N SER A 169 3.14 5.51 -11.26
CA SER A 169 2.90 5.99 -9.91
C SER A 169 2.67 7.49 -9.93
N THR A 170 1.78 7.98 -9.08
CA THR A 170 1.47 9.40 -8.93
C THR A 170 1.59 9.82 -7.47
N ALA A 171 2.10 11.01 -7.23
CA ALA A 171 2.15 11.60 -5.89
C ALA A 171 0.76 12.15 -5.53
N CYS A 172 -0.06 11.36 -4.89
CA CYS A 172 -1.36 11.80 -4.37
C CYS A 172 -1.21 12.67 -3.10
N GLY A 173 -0.07 12.52 -2.41
CA GLY A 173 0.17 13.17 -1.13
C GLY A 173 -0.71 12.59 -0.02
N PRO A 174 -0.58 13.10 1.21
CA PRO A 174 -1.32 12.59 2.38
C PRO A 174 -2.78 13.06 2.41
N ALA A 175 -3.33 13.56 1.30
CA ALA A 175 -4.67 14.12 1.26
C ALA A 175 -5.74 13.11 1.70
N PHE A 176 -5.59 11.85 1.28
CA PHE A 176 -6.50 10.78 1.65
C PHE A 176 -6.26 10.23 3.06
N GLU A 177 -5.05 10.41 3.60
CA GLU A 177 -4.65 9.83 4.88
C GLU A 177 -4.58 10.86 6.02
N GLY A 178 -4.49 12.16 5.72
CA GLY A 178 -4.08 13.09 6.76
C GLY A 178 -4.51 14.55 6.71
N CYS A 179 -5.13 15.06 5.64
CA CYS A 179 -5.44 16.49 5.59
C CYS A 179 -6.45 16.95 6.67
N ALA A 180 -7.28 16.04 7.18
CA ALA A 180 -8.18 16.28 8.30
C ALA A 180 -7.84 15.45 9.56
N ARG A 181 -6.61 14.97 9.69
CA ARG A 181 -6.15 14.12 10.81
C ARG A 181 -6.40 14.74 12.18
N LYS A 182 -6.23 16.05 12.32
CA LYS A 182 -6.50 16.79 13.57
C LYS A 182 -7.97 16.71 14.02
N GLN A 183 -8.88 16.38 13.10
CA GLN A 183 -10.31 16.25 13.35
C GLN A 183 -10.73 14.78 13.44
N HIS A 184 -9.77 13.83 13.50
CA HIS A 184 -10.01 12.39 13.43
C HIS A 184 -10.82 11.95 12.19
N ALA A 185 -10.81 12.77 11.13
CA ALA A 185 -11.43 12.45 9.85
C ALA A 185 -10.37 11.91 8.90
N TYR A 186 -10.58 10.69 8.45
CA TYR A 186 -9.74 9.98 7.49
C TYR A 186 -10.43 9.89 6.13
N GLY A 187 -9.65 9.59 5.10
CA GLY A 187 -10.01 9.68 3.71
C GLY A 187 -11.46 9.40 3.35
N ASN A 188 -12.03 8.27 3.78
CA ASN A 188 -13.40 7.89 3.43
C ASN A 188 -14.46 8.82 4.05
N SER A 189 -14.38 9.07 5.36
CA SER A 189 -15.30 9.96 6.05
C SER A 189 -15.26 11.38 5.48
N LEU A 190 -14.05 11.81 5.08
CA LEU A 190 -13.87 13.11 4.44
C LEU A 190 -14.49 13.16 3.04
N LEU A 191 -14.31 12.11 2.23
CA LEU A 191 -14.93 12.04 0.89
C LEU A 191 -16.44 11.97 0.99
N GLU A 192 -17.00 11.18 1.91
CA GLU A 192 -18.44 11.14 2.16
C GLU A 192 -19.00 12.52 2.54
N ALA A 193 -18.29 13.24 3.42
CA ALA A 193 -18.67 14.58 3.82
C ALA A 193 -18.59 15.57 2.63
N ILE A 194 -17.56 15.50 1.81
CA ILE A 194 -17.42 16.31 0.59
C ILE A 194 -18.53 15.98 -0.41
N ALA A 195 -18.80 14.69 -0.65
CA ALA A 195 -19.87 14.25 -1.54
C ALA A 195 -21.24 14.75 -1.06
N LEU A 196 -21.49 14.72 0.25
CA LEU A 196 -22.71 15.31 0.82
C LEU A 196 -22.74 16.83 0.66
N GLY A 197 -21.61 17.52 0.90
CA GLY A 197 -21.47 18.96 0.66
C GLY A 197 -21.78 19.35 -0.79
N ARG A 198 -21.39 18.50 -1.74
CA ARG A 198 -21.74 18.63 -3.16
C ARG A 198 -23.25 18.49 -3.38
N ARG A 199 -23.87 17.45 -2.82
CA ARG A 199 -25.33 17.22 -2.93
C ARG A 199 -26.15 18.33 -2.30
N LEU A 200 -25.62 18.99 -1.28
CA LEU A 200 -26.23 20.13 -0.58
C LEU A 200 -25.91 21.48 -1.24
N GLU A 201 -25.22 21.49 -2.37
CA GLU A 201 -24.78 22.68 -3.11
C GLU A 201 -23.87 23.63 -2.32
N LYS A 202 -23.33 23.19 -1.18
CA LYS A 202 -22.34 23.93 -0.39
C LYS A 202 -20.92 23.86 -0.98
N ILE A 203 -20.68 22.89 -1.85
CA ILE A 203 -19.45 22.71 -2.61
C ILE A 203 -19.83 22.67 -4.09
N HIS A 204 -19.21 23.50 -4.91
CA HIS A 204 -19.42 23.55 -6.35
C HIS A 204 -18.76 22.38 -7.10
N ALA A 205 -19.16 22.17 -8.37
CA ALA A 205 -18.64 21.11 -9.23
C ALA A 205 -17.12 21.18 -9.46
N ASN A 206 -16.56 22.37 -9.40
CA ASN A 206 -15.12 22.61 -9.52
C ASN A 206 -14.34 22.38 -8.21
N GLY A 207 -15.01 21.94 -7.13
CA GLY A 207 -14.38 21.68 -5.84
C GLY A 207 -14.15 22.93 -4.97
N THR A 208 -14.82 24.06 -5.26
CA THR A 208 -14.79 25.25 -4.40
C THR A 208 -15.99 25.29 -3.47
N LEU A 209 -15.84 25.92 -2.32
CA LEU A 209 -16.98 26.25 -1.44
C LEU A 209 -17.88 27.29 -2.09
N ALA A 210 -19.18 27.26 -1.79
CA ALA A 210 -20.09 28.34 -2.12
C ALA A 210 -19.67 29.64 -1.41
N GLU A 211 -19.96 30.79 -2.01
CA GLU A 211 -19.44 32.11 -1.57
C GLU A 211 -19.68 32.38 -0.08
N GLU A 212 -20.82 32.01 0.44
CA GLU A 212 -21.22 32.20 1.84
C GLU A 212 -20.37 31.40 2.84
N PHE A 213 -19.61 30.36 2.37
CA PHE A 213 -18.81 29.48 3.20
C PHE A 213 -17.30 29.63 2.97
N LEU A 214 -16.85 30.58 2.14
CA LEU A 214 -15.44 30.74 1.80
C LEU A 214 -14.56 31.02 3.02
N ASP A 215 -15.03 31.84 3.94
CA ASP A 215 -14.28 32.24 5.14
C ASP A 215 -14.49 31.27 6.30
N SER A 216 -15.72 30.77 6.47
CA SER A 216 -16.08 29.94 7.63
C SER A 216 -15.84 28.43 7.41
N GLY A 217 -15.78 27.97 6.16
CA GLY A 217 -15.90 26.56 5.85
C GLY A 217 -17.29 26.02 6.11
N ILE A 218 -17.45 24.71 5.97
CA ILE A 218 -18.69 23.97 6.27
C ILE A 218 -18.41 22.85 7.26
N VAL A 219 -19.41 22.50 8.07
CA VAL A 219 -19.33 21.34 8.97
C VAL A 219 -20.32 20.28 8.49
N ILE A 220 -19.82 19.08 8.19
CA ILE A 220 -20.62 17.92 7.77
C ILE A 220 -20.16 16.72 8.56
N HIS A 221 -21.07 16.00 9.19
CA HIS A 221 -20.76 14.85 10.07
C HIS A 221 -19.69 15.16 11.15
N GLY A 222 -19.66 16.40 11.65
CA GLY A 222 -18.66 16.86 12.60
C GLY A 222 -17.28 17.17 12.00
N ILE A 223 -17.12 17.04 10.68
CA ILE A 223 -15.87 17.35 9.98
C ILE A 223 -15.97 18.79 9.44
N HIS A 224 -15.03 19.64 9.85
CA HIS A 224 -14.91 20.99 9.31
C HIS A 224 -14.09 20.96 8.02
N ILE A 225 -14.74 21.33 6.92
CA ILE A 225 -14.17 21.35 5.57
C ILE A 225 -13.98 22.81 5.15
N ASN A 226 -12.74 23.21 4.97
CA ASN A 226 -12.34 24.52 4.46
C ASN A 226 -11.76 24.41 3.05
N SER A 227 -11.42 25.53 2.45
CA SER A 227 -10.85 25.60 1.10
C SER A 227 -9.51 24.85 0.97
N GLU A 228 -8.68 24.82 2.01
CA GLU A 228 -7.39 24.13 2.02
C GLU A 228 -7.57 22.59 1.94
N ILE A 229 -8.49 22.05 2.73
CA ILE A 229 -8.84 20.62 2.70
C ILE A 229 -9.39 20.24 1.32
N LEU A 230 -10.32 21.03 0.78
CA LEU A 230 -10.86 20.79 -0.56
C LEU A 230 -9.77 20.81 -1.62
N GLN A 231 -8.87 21.79 -1.58
CA GLN A 231 -7.76 21.89 -2.54
C GLN A 231 -6.84 20.67 -2.46
N SER A 232 -6.52 20.19 -1.26
CA SER A 232 -5.69 19.01 -1.07
C SER A 232 -6.33 17.75 -1.70
N ILE A 233 -7.62 17.54 -1.47
CA ILE A 233 -8.37 16.43 -2.06
C ILE A 233 -8.47 16.57 -3.59
N MET A 234 -8.72 17.76 -4.10
CA MET A 234 -8.81 18.00 -5.54
C MET A 234 -7.47 17.76 -6.25
N LEU A 235 -6.35 18.12 -5.61
CA LEU A 235 -5.02 17.82 -6.14
C LEU A 235 -4.75 16.30 -6.19
N ALA A 236 -5.10 15.57 -5.13
CA ALA A 236 -4.96 14.12 -5.12
C ALA A 236 -5.81 13.44 -6.20
N LYS A 237 -7.09 13.85 -6.34
CA LYS A 237 -7.98 13.37 -7.42
C LYS A 237 -7.40 13.70 -8.80
N ALA A 238 -6.84 14.89 -8.99
CA ALA A 238 -6.24 15.29 -10.25
C ALA A 238 -5.00 14.44 -10.58
N ALA A 239 -4.17 14.10 -9.59
CA ALA A 239 -3.02 13.22 -9.77
C ALA A 239 -3.45 11.81 -10.20
N VAL A 240 -4.44 11.21 -9.53
CA VAL A 240 -5.02 9.91 -9.90
C VAL A 240 -5.60 9.97 -11.31
N TYR A 241 -6.40 10.99 -11.62
CA TYR A 241 -6.98 11.17 -12.94
C TYR A 241 -5.92 11.30 -14.02
N ALA A 242 -4.85 12.07 -13.78
CA ALA A 242 -3.75 12.23 -14.72
C ALA A 242 -3.02 10.91 -14.99
N GLY A 243 -2.77 10.11 -13.94
CA GLY A 243 -2.18 8.78 -14.07
C GLY A 243 -3.04 7.84 -14.92
N ILE A 244 -4.33 7.76 -14.64
CA ILE A 244 -5.30 6.99 -15.42
C ILE A 244 -5.29 7.43 -16.90
N LYS A 245 -5.34 8.72 -17.17
CA LYS A 245 -5.32 9.27 -18.53
C LYS A 245 -4.00 8.97 -19.25
N CYS A 246 -2.88 9.01 -18.53
CA CYS A 246 -1.58 8.67 -19.07
C CYS A 246 -1.54 7.20 -19.50
N LEU A 247 -1.97 6.27 -18.64
CA LEU A 247 -2.01 4.84 -18.95
C LEU A 247 -2.91 4.53 -20.14
N LEU A 248 -4.12 5.06 -20.17
CA LEU A 248 -5.07 4.87 -21.27
C LEU A 248 -4.49 5.39 -22.57
N LYS A 249 -3.90 6.59 -22.57
CA LYS A 249 -3.27 7.18 -23.75
C LYS A 249 -2.09 6.32 -24.26
N THR A 250 -1.25 5.84 -23.34
CA THR A 250 -0.09 5.00 -23.69
C THR A 250 -0.51 3.66 -24.28
N ALA A 251 -1.58 3.06 -23.76
CA ALA A 251 -2.16 1.83 -24.27
C ALA A 251 -2.96 2.01 -25.58
N GLY A 252 -3.33 3.23 -25.95
CA GLY A 252 -4.22 3.53 -27.07
C GLY A 252 -5.68 3.20 -26.80
N LEU A 253 -6.08 3.22 -25.52
CA LEU A 253 -7.42 2.85 -25.06
C LEU A 253 -8.22 4.04 -24.57
N HIS A 254 -9.53 3.86 -24.47
CA HIS A 254 -10.46 4.76 -23.83
C HIS A 254 -11.01 4.13 -22.53
N ALA A 255 -11.54 4.94 -21.62
CA ALA A 255 -12.11 4.45 -20.37
C ALA A 255 -13.23 3.41 -20.57
N ARG A 256 -14.00 3.52 -21.65
CA ARG A 256 -15.08 2.57 -22.01
C ARG A 256 -14.56 1.18 -22.43
N ASP A 257 -13.27 1.06 -22.75
CA ASP A 257 -12.64 -0.18 -23.18
C ASP A 257 -12.17 -1.02 -21.98
N ILE A 258 -12.29 -0.48 -20.75
CA ILE A 258 -11.90 -1.13 -19.51
C ILE A 258 -13.08 -1.93 -18.97
N ASP A 259 -12.89 -3.23 -18.82
CA ASP A 259 -13.93 -4.16 -18.35
C ASP A 259 -14.14 -4.03 -16.84
N LYS A 260 -13.07 -3.79 -16.07
CA LYS A 260 -13.13 -3.74 -14.61
C LYS A 260 -12.04 -2.85 -14.00
N VAL A 261 -12.39 -2.23 -12.89
CA VAL A 261 -11.45 -1.48 -12.04
C VAL A 261 -11.39 -2.15 -10.67
N TYR A 262 -10.19 -2.49 -10.25
CA TYR A 262 -9.91 -2.97 -8.90
C TYR A 262 -9.26 -1.84 -8.12
N ILE A 263 -9.75 -1.61 -6.91
CA ILE A 263 -9.23 -0.58 -6.02
C ILE A 263 -8.72 -1.27 -4.75
N ALA A 264 -7.48 -0.98 -4.40
CA ALA A 264 -6.78 -1.50 -3.24
C ALA A 264 -6.11 -0.34 -2.47
N GLY A 265 -5.27 -0.71 -1.50
CA GLY A 265 -4.61 0.23 -0.61
C GLY A 265 -5.44 0.56 0.63
N GLY A 266 -4.80 1.11 1.64
CA GLY A 266 -5.45 1.41 2.91
C GLY A 266 -6.63 2.38 2.78
N PHE A 267 -6.54 3.33 1.86
CA PHE A 267 -7.66 4.21 1.52
C PHE A 267 -8.69 3.52 0.61
N GLY A 268 -8.21 2.84 -0.45
CA GLY A 268 -9.08 2.25 -1.48
C GLY A 268 -10.00 1.16 -0.95
N PHE A 269 -9.54 0.37 0.04
CA PHE A 269 -10.32 -0.73 0.62
C PHE A 269 -11.64 -0.27 1.26
N TYR A 270 -11.64 0.89 1.90
CA TYR A 270 -12.81 1.45 2.57
C TYR A 270 -13.60 2.44 1.70
N LEU A 271 -13.15 2.67 0.46
CA LEU A 271 -13.75 3.68 -0.42
C LEU A 271 -15.16 3.31 -0.84
N ASN A 272 -16.12 4.18 -0.57
CA ASN A 272 -17.43 4.08 -1.16
C ASN A 272 -17.39 4.66 -2.60
N ALA A 273 -17.46 3.81 -3.59
CA ALA A 273 -17.37 4.18 -5.00
C ALA A 273 -18.45 5.20 -5.45
N ARG A 274 -19.55 5.36 -4.70
CA ARG A 274 -20.59 6.35 -5.01
C ARG A 274 -20.23 7.77 -4.57
N ASP A 275 -19.28 7.90 -3.64
CA ASP A 275 -18.84 9.18 -3.06
C ASP A 275 -17.45 9.62 -3.59
N ALA A 276 -16.83 8.78 -4.41
CA ALA A 276 -15.48 8.99 -4.98
C ALA A 276 -15.44 10.00 -6.15
#